data_b95bcf7da3be941af509fe448e363826
#
_entry.id   b95bcf7da3be941af509fe448e363826
#
_cell.length_a   1.000
_cell.length_b   1.000
_cell.length_c   1.000
_cell.angle_alpha   90.00
_cell.angle_beta   90.00
_cell.angle_gamma   90.00
#
_symmetry.space_group_name_H-M   'P 1'
#
loop_
_entity.id
_entity.type
_entity.pdbx_description
1 polymer ?
#
loop_
_entity_poly.entity_id
_entity_poly.type
_entity_poly.pdbx_seq_one_letter_code
_entity_poly.pdbx_strand_id
1 'polypeptide(L)'
;MSPEIEVEAPTRRPLPYGLFSAANERNETRRWSNGVEWLSPGCGVPFVTGEVCEPNIEFEKDAGGGTGEASPFTVYAPFECSPVAWTEQSASAMAEARLVAGEEAAVERVLMTGAAGNSPSLQADAETIIGTPVSPRILLAELEAWIAESYGALGVLHVSRYGATLLADAGLIKDSGSRMLTKLGTPVVVGAGYPNVGPDGSEAEQGQFWAYMSPNVFYYQGTVGSDVGAVLDKRKNDLLATAFRTYVVGYDDCGVAAGIATVD
;
A
#
# COMPACT_ATOMS: atom_id res chain seq x y z
N MET A 1 15.88 -34.69 34.30
CA MET A 1 15.54 -33.89 33.15
C MET A 1 16.52 -32.72 33.13
N SER A 2 17.24 -32.50 32.02
CA SER A 2 18.02 -31.28 31.88
C SER A 2 17.06 -30.08 31.82
N PRO A 3 17.37 -28.97 32.50
CA PRO A 3 16.58 -27.78 32.37
C PRO A 3 16.56 -27.32 30.90
N GLU A 4 15.42 -26.80 30.46
CA GLU A 4 15.30 -26.16 29.16
C GLU A 4 16.27 -24.97 29.11
N ILE A 5 16.92 -24.79 27.97
CA ILE A 5 17.79 -23.63 27.71
C ILE A 5 16.99 -22.63 26.89
N GLU A 6 16.98 -21.38 27.33
CA GLU A 6 16.44 -20.28 26.56
C GLU A 6 17.37 -19.98 25.38
N VAL A 7 16.80 -19.92 24.18
CA VAL A 7 17.51 -19.58 22.97
C VAL A 7 16.85 -18.35 22.33
N GLU A 8 17.64 -17.59 21.56
CA GLU A 8 17.14 -16.44 20.83
C GLU A 8 16.07 -16.86 19.81
N ALA A 9 14.97 -16.08 19.73
CA ALA A 9 13.91 -16.35 18.78
C ALA A 9 14.39 -16.18 17.33
N PRO A 10 13.90 -16.98 16.38
CA PRO A 10 14.26 -16.83 14.97
C PRO A 10 13.94 -15.42 14.46
N THR A 11 14.90 -14.80 13.77
CA THR A 11 14.73 -13.48 13.17
C THR A 11 13.69 -13.55 12.05
N ARG A 12 12.64 -12.72 12.16
CA ARG A 12 11.64 -12.56 11.10
C ARG A 12 12.14 -11.56 10.07
N ARG A 13 11.99 -11.89 8.80
CA ARG A 13 12.35 -11.01 7.69
C ARG A 13 11.06 -10.45 7.08
N PRO A 14 10.99 -9.14 6.75
CA PRO A 14 9.91 -8.58 5.98
C PRO A 14 9.72 -9.30 4.65
N LEU A 15 8.48 -9.34 4.16
CA LEU A 15 8.19 -9.92 2.86
C LEU A 15 8.69 -8.98 1.75
N PRO A 16 9.33 -9.51 0.70
CA PRO A 16 9.82 -8.66 -0.40
C PRO A 16 8.69 -8.18 -1.30
N TYR A 17 8.95 -7.10 -2.03
CA TYR A 17 8.08 -6.51 -3.08
C TYR A 17 6.75 -5.94 -2.57
N GLY A 18 6.68 -5.55 -1.30
CA GLY A 18 5.53 -4.85 -0.75
C GLY A 18 5.47 -3.38 -1.18
N LEU A 19 4.56 -2.63 -0.57
CA LEU A 19 4.27 -1.24 -0.90
C LEU A 19 5.52 -0.34 -0.88
N PHE A 20 6.36 -0.48 0.13
CA PHE A 20 7.55 0.37 0.28
C PHE A 20 8.61 0.15 -0.80
N SER A 21 8.54 -0.97 -1.54
CA SER A 21 9.43 -1.22 -2.68
C SER A 21 9.03 -0.46 -3.95
N ALA A 22 7.77 -0.06 -4.07
CA ALA A 22 7.20 0.60 -5.25
C ALA A 22 6.85 2.08 -5.00
N ALA A 23 6.40 2.42 -3.78
CA ALA A 23 6.02 3.77 -3.39
C ALA A 23 7.24 4.67 -3.13
N ASN A 24 7.02 5.97 -3.26
CA ASN A 24 8.05 6.99 -2.99
C ASN A 24 8.00 7.44 -1.54
N GLU A 25 9.06 7.17 -0.79
CA GLU A 25 9.23 7.74 0.54
C GLU A 25 9.47 9.25 0.46
N ARG A 26 8.72 10.02 1.24
CA ARG A 26 8.87 11.46 1.38
C ARG A 26 9.40 11.81 2.77
N ASN A 27 10.47 12.62 2.81
CA ASN A 27 11.19 12.98 4.03
C ASN A 27 11.10 14.49 4.32
N GLU A 28 9.93 15.08 4.20
CA GLU A 28 9.72 16.49 4.47
C GLU A 28 9.66 16.76 5.97
N THR A 29 10.26 17.87 6.42
CA THR A 29 10.34 18.25 7.84
C THR A 29 9.07 18.89 8.40
N ARG A 30 8.01 18.98 7.59
CA ARG A 30 6.72 19.59 7.99
C ARG A 30 5.90 18.63 8.86
N ARG A 31 4.83 19.17 9.47
CA ARG A 31 3.92 18.41 10.36
C ARG A 31 2.98 17.49 9.57
N TRP A 32 3.53 16.64 8.72
CA TRP A 32 2.76 15.67 7.92
C TRP A 32 1.94 14.70 8.79
N SER A 33 2.30 14.49 10.05
CA SER A 33 1.55 13.66 11.00
C SER A 33 0.13 14.15 11.30
N ASN A 34 -0.25 15.34 10.85
CA ASN A 34 -1.61 15.87 10.94
C ASN A 34 -2.42 15.66 9.64
N GLY A 35 -1.85 14.95 8.67
CA GLY A 35 -2.36 14.83 7.31
C GLY A 35 -1.58 15.69 6.33
N VAL A 36 -1.71 15.38 5.05
CA VAL A 36 -1.07 16.12 3.96
C VAL A 36 -2.08 16.45 2.89
N GLU A 37 -1.86 17.60 2.25
CA GLU A 37 -2.61 18.08 1.10
C GLU A 37 -1.61 18.45 0.00
N TRP A 38 -1.95 18.15 -1.25
CA TRP A 38 -1.12 18.50 -2.40
C TRP A 38 -1.96 18.98 -3.57
N LEU A 39 -1.35 19.79 -4.43
CA LEU A 39 -1.93 20.17 -5.70
C LEU A 39 -1.53 19.14 -6.75
N SER A 40 -2.52 18.53 -7.39
CA SER A 40 -2.32 17.68 -8.56
C SER A 40 -2.15 18.56 -9.81
N PRO A 41 -1.20 18.24 -10.70
CA PRO A 41 -1.05 18.97 -11.97
C PRO A 41 -2.17 18.70 -12.98
N GLY A 42 -3.14 17.85 -12.63
CA GLY A 42 -4.19 17.36 -13.51
C GLY A 42 -3.91 15.96 -14.06
N CYS A 43 -4.96 15.34 -14.60
CA CYS A 43 -4.96 13.96 -15.04
C CYS A 43 -4.94 13.85 -16.57
N GLY A 44 -4.50 12.71 -17.09
CA GLY A 44 -4.48 12.40 -18.51
C GLY A 44 -3.32 13.04 -19.28
N VAL A 45 -3.39 12.91 -20.58
CA VAL A 45 -2.36 13.45 -21.49
C VAL A 45 -2.60 14.94 -21.76
N PRO A 46 -1.54 15.74 -21.93
CA PRO A 46 -1.69 17.16 -22.28
C PRO A 46 -2.42 17.35 -23.61
N PHE A 47 -3.20 18.42 -23.69
CA PHE A 47 -3.91 18.79 -24.90
C PHE A 47 -2.95 19.23 -26.00
N VAL A 48 -3.28 18.90 -27.26
CA VAL A 48 -2.54 19.31 -28.45
C VAL A 48 -3.40 20.29 -29.27
N THR A 49 -2.83 21.45 -29.61
CA THR A 49 -3.46 22.40 -30.57
C THR A 49 -2.56 22.57 -31.78
N GLY A 50 -3.15 22.49 -32.98
CA GLY A 50 -2.46 22.75 -34.25
C GLY A 50 -2.47 24.22 -34.67
N GLU A 51 -3.24 25.09 -34.00
CA GLU A 51 -3.51 26.45 -34.44
C GLU A 51 -3.08 27.48 -33.38
N VAL A 52 -1.84 27.93 -33.48
CA VAL A 52 -1.23 28.90 -32.54
C VAL A 52 -1.56 30.36 -32.89
N CYS A 53 -2.11 30.64 -34.08
CA CYS A 53 -2.23 31.98 -34.65
C CYS A 53 -3.63 32.40 -35.11
N GLU A 54 -4.69 31.65 -34.89
CA GLU A 54 -6.04 32.11 -35.20
C GLU A 54 -6.65 32.93 -34.06
N PRO A 55 -6.96 34.26 -34.24
CA PRO A 55 -7.35 35.16 -33.16
C PRO A 55 -8.78 34.96 -32.67
N ASN A 56 -9.55 34.01 -33.18
CA ASN A 56 -10.97 33.83 -32.90
C ASN A 56 -11.36 32.45 -32.36
N ILE A 57 -10.41 31.63 -31.93
CA ILE A 57 -10.74 30.40 -31.25
C ILE A 57 -10.86 30.72 -29.76
N GLU A 58 -12.04 30.61 -29.19
CA GLU A 58 -12.24 30.48 -27.76
C GLU A 58 -11.59 29.17 -27.31
N PHE A 59 -10.31 29.25 -27.02
CA PHE A 59 -9.54 28.16 -26.43
C PHE A 59 -9.89 28.12 -24.93
N GLU A 60 -10.90 27.36 -24.59
CA GLU A 60 -11.18 27.04 -23.19
C GLU A 60 -10.08 26.09 -22.70
N LYS A 61 -9.07 26.67 -22.07
CA LYS A 61 -8.05 25.88 -21.37
C LYS A 61 -8.72 25.28 -20.15
N ASP A 62 -8.90 23.97 -20.18
CA ASP A 62 -9.16 23.26 -18.94
C ASP A 62 -7.97 23.50 -18.03
N ALA A 63 -8.19 24.21 -16.94
CA ALA A 63 -7.12 24.56 -16.02
C ALA A 63 -6.57 23.34 -15.27
N GLY A 64 -7.17 22.17 -15.47
CA GLY A 64 -6.79 20.86 -14.91
C GLY A 64 -6.06 21.00 -13.58
N GLY A 65 -6.43 20.29 -12.61
CA GLY A 65 -5.76 20.33 -11.32
C GLY A 65 -6.79 20.15 -10.21
N GLY A 66 -6.52 19.19 -9.37
CA GLY A 66 -7.29 18.89 -8.17
C GLY A 66 -6.44 19.12 -6.93
N THR A 67 -7.05 18.98 -5.79
CA THR A 67 -6.38 18.93 -4.51
C THR A 67 -6.54 17.53 -3.95
N GLY A 68 -5.43 16.81 -3.84
CA GLY A 68 -5.41 15.53 -3.13
C GLY A 68 -5.15 15.73 -1.64
N GLU A 69 -5.67 14.85 -0.82
CA GLU A 69 -5.43 14.83 0.62
C GLU A 69 -5.18 13.41 1.11
N ALA A 70 -4.38 13.26 2.18
CA ALA A 70 -4.19 11.98 2.83
C ALA A 70 -4.15 12.11 4.35
N SER A 71 -4.89 11.22 5.00
CA SER A 71 -5.04 11.18 6.45
C SER A 71 -3.93 10.37 7.14
N PRO A 72 -3.51 10.75 8.35
CA PRO A 72 -2.55 9.98 9.12
C PRO A 72 -3.23 8.79 9.83
N PHE A 73 -2.46 7.72 10.00
CA PHE A 73 -2.85 6.58 10.84
C PHE A 73 -1.62 6.01 11.56
N THR A 74 -1.87 5.23 12.61
CA THR A 74 -0.80 4.65 13.41
C THR A 74 -0.90 3.13 13.39
N VAL A 75 0.21 2.49 13.02
CA VAL A 75 0.40 1.04 13.15
C VAL A 75 1.05 0.76 14.50
N TYR A 76 0.55 -0.22 15.24
CA TYR A 76 1.10 -0.59 16.53
C TYR A 76 1.20 -2.11 16.69
N ALA A 77 2.15 -2.54 17.50
CA ALA A 77 2.37 -3.94 17.86
C ALA A 77 2.53 -4.07 19.37
N PRO A 78 1.60 -4.74 20.07
CA PRO A 78 1.73 -5.01 21.49
C PRO A 78 2.55 -6.28 21.74
N PHE A 79 3.25 -6.31 22.87
CA PHE A 79 3.89 -7.50 23.43
C PHE A 79 3.57 -7.58 24.93
N GLU A 80 2.92 -8.64 25.36
CA GLU A 80 2.53 -8.90 26.73
C GLU A 80 3.37 -10.05 27.32
N CYS A 81 3.91 -9.85 28.49
CA CYS A 81 4.76 -10.84 29.15
C CYS A 81 4.69 -10.72 30.67
N SER A 82 5.19 -11.75 31.37
CA SER A 82 5.32 -11.70 32.82
C SER A 82 6.60 -10.94 33.23
N PRO A 83 6.53 -9.96 34.15
CA PRO A 83 7.69 -9.20 34.61
C PRO A 83 8.71 -10.03 35.40
N VAL A 84 8.40 -11.28 35.76
CA VAL A 84 9.34 -12.17 36.44
C VAL A 84 10.50 -12.61 35.54
N ALA A 85 10.23 -12.75 34.21
CA ALA A 85 11.21 -13.23 33.26
C ALA A 85 11.68 -12.13 32.27
N TRP A 86 11.01 -10.98 32.22
CA TRP A 86 11.22 -9.96 31.22
C TRP A 86 11.50 -8.58 31.85
N THR A 87 12.46 -7.86 31.27
CA THR A 87 12.66 -6.44 31.58
C THR A 87 11.82 -5.58 30.65
N GLU A 88 11.55 -4.34 31.04
CA GLU A 88 10.87 -3.36 30.18
C GLU A 88 11.59 -3.19 28.83
N GLN A 89 12.92 -3.15 28.84
CA GLN A 89 13.74 -3.02 27.64
C GLN A 89 13.59 -4.23 26.71
N SER A 90 13.62 -5.45 27.23
CA SER A 90 13.46 -6.65 26.41
C SER A 90 12.05 -6.80 25.87
N ALA A 91 11.03 -6.41 26.64
CA ALA A 91 9.64 -6.38 26.19
C ALA A 91 9.42 -5.35 25.07
N SER A 92 10.00 -4.14 25.21
CA SER A 92 9.98 -3.11 24.15
C SER A 92 10.66 -3.62 22.88
N ALA A 93 11.83 -4.22 22.97
CA ALA A 93 12.53 -4.77 21.82
C ALA A 93 11.72 -5.85 21.07
N MET A 94 10.95 -6.67 21.80
CA MET A 94 10.04 -7.65 21.18
C MET A 94 8.85 -7.00 20.47
N ALA A 95 8.28 -5.94 21.06
CA ALA A 95 7.22 -5.17 20.44
C ALA A 95 7.72 -4.48 19.15
N GLU A 96 8.91 -3.87 19.19
CA GLU A 96 9.55 -3.25 18.03
C GLU A 96 9.85 -4.27 16.92
N ALA A 97 10.42 -5.43 17.27
CA ALA A 97 10.68 -6.49 16.31
C ALA A 97 9.40 -7.01 15.64
N ARG A 98 8.29 -7.10 16.40
CA ARG A 98 6.97 -7.46 15.87
C ARG A 98 6.42 -6.39 14.95
N LEU A 99 6.58 -5.10 15.30
CA LEU A 99 6.16 -3.99 14.46
C LEU A 99 6.89 -4.03 13.12
N VAL A 100 8.21 -4.02 13.13
CA VAL A 100 9.04 -4.00 11.91
C VAL A 100 8.76 -5.19 10.99
N ALA A 101 8.45 -6.35 11.56
CA ALA A 101 8.16 -7.55 10.76
C ALA A 101 6.79 -7.51 10.04
N GLY A 102 5.85 -6.68 10.50
CA GLY A 102 4.47 -6.70 10.00
C GLY A 102 3.89 -5.34 9.60
N GLU A 103 4.59 -4.23 9.83
CA GLU A 103 4.06 -2.89 9.61
C GLU A 103 3.68 -2.63 8.15
N GLU A 104 4.48 -3.09 7.19
CA GLU A 104 4.20 -2.91 5.78
C GLU A 104 2.85 -3.55 5.38
N ALA A 105 2.59 -4.78 5.81
CA ALA A 105 1.31 -5.44 5.55
C ALA A 105 0.11 -4.73 6.21
N ALA A 106 0.33 -4.08 7.36
CA ALA A 106 -0.71 -3.26 8.00
C ALA A 106 -0.98 -1.98 7.20
N VAL A 107 0.07 -1.29 6.74
CA VAL A 107 -0.03 -0.10 5.88
C VAL A 107 -0.72 -0.43 4.55
N GLU A 108 -0.35 -1.53 3.91
CA GLU A 108 -0.99 -2.05 2.69
C GLU A 108 -2.49 -2.28 2.90
N ARG A 109 -2.86 -2.89 4.01
CA ARG A 109 -4.29 -3.12 4.32
C ARG A 109 -5.05 -1.80 4.49
N VAL A 110 -4.46 -0.83 5.18
CA VAL A 110 -5.08 0.49 5.38
C VAL A 110 -5.25 1.20 4.05
N LEU A 111 -4.22 1.24 3.19
CA LEU A 111 -4.28 1.83 1.85
C LEU A 111 -5.33 1.13 0.98
N MET A 112 -5.42 -0.20 1.02
CA MET A 112 -6.38 -0.94 0.20
C MET A 112 -7.81 -0.70 0.64
N THR A 113 -8.10 -0.80 1.93
CA THR A 113 -9.47 -0.90 2.44
C THR A 113 -10.03 0.36 3.08
N GLY A 114 -9.22 1.41 3.26
CA GLY A 114 -9.62 2.59 4.03
C GLY A 114 -9.79 2.31 5.53
N ALA A 115 -9.19 1.22 6.05
CA ALA A 115 -9.25 0.91 7.48
C ALA A 115 -8.71 2.08 8.31
N ALA A 116 -9.14 2.18 9.57
CA ALA A 116 -8.82 3.29 10.47
C ALA A 116 -9.27 4.69 9.95
N GLY A 117 -10.20 4.74 8.99
CA GLY A 117 -10.69 5.99 8.41
C GLY A 117 -9.68 6.65 7.45
N ASN A 118 -8.73 5.88 6.91
CA ASN A 118 -7.77 6.40 5.94
C ASN A 118 -8.44 6.80 4.63
N SER A 119 -8.09 7.97 4.13
CA SER A 119 -8.37 8.48 2.80
C SER A 119 -7.06 9.03 2.23
N PRO A 120 -6.72 8.70 0.96
CA PRO A 120 -7.47 7.90 -0.01
C PRO A 120 -7.38 6.38 0.26
N SER A 121 -8.25 5.58 -0.40
CA SER A 121 -8.17 4.11 -0.35
C SER A 121 -8.45 3.48 -1.70
N LEU A 122 -7.63 2.51 -2.10
CA LEU A 122 -7.70 1.90 -3.42
C LEU A 122 -9.08 1.27 -3.71
N GLN A 123 -9.67 0.60 -2.72
CA GLN A 123 -10.96 -0.07 -2.88
C GLN A 123 -12.14 0.91 -3.03
N ALA A 124 -12.14 2.02 -2.26
CA ALA A 124 -13.21 3.01 -2.31
C ALA A 124 -13.15 3.89 -3.57
N ASP A 125 -11.93 4.17 -4.06
CA ASP A 125 -11.69 5.08 -5.17
C ASP A 125 -11.64 4.37 -6.53
N ALA A 126 -11.67 3.01 -6.52
CA ALA A 126 -11.52 2.24 -7.74
C ALA A 126 -12.80 2.17 -8.59
N GLU A 127 -12.63 2.48 -9.87
CA GLU A 127 -13.58 2.11 -10.92
C GLU A 127 -13.33 0.67 -11.37
N THR A 128 -14.39 -0.15 -11.43
CA THR A 128 -14.30 -1.51 -11.98
C THR A 128 -14.36 -1.46 -13.49
N ILE A 129 -13.19 -1.57 -14.14
CA ILE A 129 -13.11 -1.58 -15.62
C ILE A 129 -13.33 -2.99 -16.19
N ILE A 130 -13.03 -4.04 -15.40
CA ILE A 130 -13.29 -5.44 -15.75
C ILE A 130 -13.97 -6.14 -14.57
N GLY A 131 -15.28 -6.27 -14.65
CA GLY A 131 -16.11 -6.92 -13.62
C GLY A 131 -16.36 -8.43 -13.84
N THR A 132 -16.02 -8.96 -15.03
CA THR A 132 -16.12 -10.38 -15.36
C THR A 132 -14.72 -10.95 -15.49
N PRO A 133 -14.40 -12.12 -14.88
CA PRO A 133 -13.06 -12.68 -14.92
C PRO A 133 -12.55 -12.90 -16.34
N VAL A 134 -11.37 -12.37 -16.65
CA VAL A 134 -10.67 -12.51 -17.93
C VAL A 134 -9.29 -13.14 -17.70
N SER A 135 -8.57 -13.48 -18.78
CA SER A 135 -7.19 -13.97 -18.60
C SER A 135 -6.28 -12.89 -18.00
N PRO A 136 -5.25 -13.24 -17.22
CA PRO A 136 -4.31 -12.29 -16.61
C PRO A 136 -3.66 -11.33 -17.63
N ARG A 137 -3.47 -11.77 -18.87
CA ARG A 137 -2.91 -10.95 -19.95
C ARG A 137 -3.85 -9.84 -20.39
N ILE A 138 -5.14 -10.15 -20.51
CA ILE A 138 -6.16 -9.15 -20.87
C ILE A 138 -6.32 -8.17 -19.72
N LEU A 139 -6.44 -8.65 -18.49
CA LEU A 139 -6.53 -7.78 -17.32
C LEU A 139 -5.37 -6.77 -17.29
N LEU A 140 -4.13 -7.26 -17.40
CA LEU A 140 -2.96 -6.38 -17.34
C LEU A 140 -2.93 -5.40 -18.50
N ALA A 141 -3.30 -5.83 -19.72
CA ALA A 141 -3.33 -4.95 -20.89
C ALA A 141 -4.34 -3.81 -20.71
N GLU A 142 -5.52 -4.08 -20.21
CA GLU A 142 -6.55 -3.06 -19.97
C GLU A 142 -6.15 -2.10 -18.83
N LEU A 143 -5.58 -2.60 -17.73
CA LEU A 143 -5.08 -1.76 -16.65
C LEU A 143 -3.92 -0.84 -17.10
N GLU A 144 -2.99 -1.35 -17.92
CA GLU A 144 -1.88 -0.56 -18.47
C GLU A 144 -2.40 0.47 -19.49
N ALA A 145 -3.41 0.14 -20.29
CA ALA A 145 -4.03 1.09 -21.21
C ALA A 145 -4.78 2.19 -20.45
N TRP A 146 -5.55 1.80 -19.42
CA TRP A 146 -6.29 2.73 -18.60
C TRP A 146 -5.38 3.76 -17.90
N ILE A 147 -4.28 3.33 -17.29
CA ILE A 147 -3.37 4.26 -16.59
C ILE A 147 -2.65 5.19 -17.58
N ALA A 148 -2.35 4.72 -18.79
CA ALA A 148 -1.74 5.54 -19.81
C ALA A 148 -2.68 6.66 -20.30
N GLU A 149 -3.98 6.40 -20.35
CA GLU A 149 -4.99 7.37 -20.76
C GLU A 149 -5.41 8.30 -19.62
N SER A 150 -5.75 7.73 -18.46
CA SER A 150 -6.31 8.47 -17.32
C SER A 150 -5.27 9.27 -16.55
N TYR A 151 -4.05 8.75 -16.40
CA TYR A 151 -2.96 9.40 -15.66
C TYR A 151 -1.89 10.01 -16.57
N GLY A 152 -1.63 9.40 -17.72
CA GLY A 152 -0.62 9.86 -18.66
C GLY A 152 0.83 9.67 -18.19
N ALA A 153 1.04 8.89 -17.13
CA ALA A 153 2.35 8.61 -16.53
C ALA A 153 2.41 7.19 -15.96
N LEU A 154 3.58 6.82 -15.42
CA LEU A 154 3.78 5.50 -14.84
C LEU A 154 2.98 5.37 -13.52
N GLY A 155 2.07 4.40 -13.49
CA GLY A 155 1.30 4.05 -12.29
C GLY A 155 1.95 2.95 -11.45
N VAL A 156 1.16 2.38 -10.54
CA VAL A 156 1.53 1.25 -9.67
C VAL A 156 0.45 0.18 -9.75
N LEU A 157 0.84 -1.04 -10.05
CA LEU A 157 -0.05 -2.21 -10.03
C LEU A 157 -0.07 -2.81 -8.61
N HIS A 158 -1.23 -2.92 -8.03
CA HIS A 158 -1.44 -3.51 -6.71
C HIS A 158 -2.12 -4.87 -6.84
N VAL A 159 -1.52 -5.88 -6.26
CA VAL A 159 -2.04 -7.25 -6.31
C VAL A 159 -1.70 -8.00 -5.03
N SER A 160 -2.61 -8.86 -4.58
CA SER A 160 -2.34 -9.75 -3.45
C SER A 160 -1.18 -10.71 -3.77
N ARG A 161 -0.55 -11.29 -2.75
CA ARG A 161 0.50 -12.30 -2.98
C ARG A 161 0.01 -13.50 -3.78
N TYR A 162 -1.26 -13.87 -3.61
CA TYR A 162 -1.89 -14.91 -4.41
C TYR A 162 -1.94 -14.53 -5.90
N GLY A 163 -2.49 -13.37 -6.23
CA GLY A 163 -2.58 -12.89 -7.61
C GLY A 163 -1.20 -12.65 -8.23
N ALA A 164 -0.23 -12.15 -7.46
CA ALA A 164 1.14 -11.97 -7.94
C ALA A 164 1.80 -13.30 -8.34
N THR A 165 1.50 -14.39 -7.59
CA THR A 165 1.99 -15.73 -7.96
C THR A 165 1.42 -16.16 -9.31
N LEU A 166 0.13 -15.93 -9.56
CA LEU A 166 -0.51 -16.24 -10.82
C LEU A 166 0.00 -15.39 -12.00
N LEU A 167 0.26 -14.09 -11.75
CA LEU A 167 0.89 -13.19 -12.74
C LEU A 167 2.33 -13.62 -13.07
N ALA A 168 3.08 -14.08 -12.08
CA ALA A 168 4.45 -14.56 -12.27
C ALA A 168 4.47 -15.87 -13.07
N ASP A 169 3.57 -16.81 -12.79
CA ASP A 169 3.41 -18.05 -13.55
C ASP A 169 3.02 -17.76 -15.01
N ALA A 170 2.13 -16.80 -15.24
CA ALA A 170 1.80 -16.33 -16.59
C ALA A 170 2.96 -15.58 -17.29
N GLY A 171 4.07 -15.34 -16.60
CA GLY A 171 5.24 -14.64 -17.11
C GLY A 171 5.00 -13.16 -17.39
N LEU A 172 4.06 -12.51 -16.70
CA LEU A 172 3.66 -11.11 -16.92
C LEU A 172 4.42 -10.12 -16.05
N ILE A 173 4.92 -10.58 -14.91
CA ILE A 173 5.76 -9.80 -14.01
C ILE A 173 7.16 -10.41 -13.90
N LYS A 174 8.12 -9.59 -13.54
CA LYS A 174 9.53 -9.99 -13.37
C LYS A 174 10.14 -9.30 -12.19
N ASP A 175 11.06 -9.98 -11.55
CA ASP A 175 11.94 -9.44 -10.52
C ASP A 175 12.96 -8.47 -11.16
N SER A 176 13.20 -7.36 -10.50
CA SER A 176 14.21 -6.35 -10.84
C SER A 176 14.91 -5.86 -9.57
N GLY A 177 15.65 -6.75 -8.94
CA GLY A 177 16.35 -6.50 -7.68
C GLY A 177 15.40 -6.35 -6.49
N SER A 178 15.26 -5.15 -5.93
CA SER A 178 14.35 -4.88 -4.81
C SER A 178 12.90 -4.66 -5.22
N ARG A 179 12.60 -4.61 -6.53
CA ARG A 179 11.29 -4.29 -7.08
C ARG A 179 10.74 -5.43 -7.93
N MET A 180 9.42 -5.54 -7.96
CA MET A 180 8.70 -6.33 -8.96
C MET A 180 8.17 -5.38 -10.03
N LEU A 181 8.31 -5.73 -11.30
CA LEU A 181 7.86 -4.91 -12.43
C LEU A 181 7.02 -5.73 -13.40
N THR A 182 6.07 -5.09 -14.07
CA THR A 182 5.48 -5.66 -15.29
C THR A 182 6.53 -5.70 -16.42
N LYS A 183 6.20 -6.32 -17.54
CA LYS A 183 7.11 -6.30 -18.71
C LYS A 183 7.27 -4.91 -19.31
N LEU A 184 6.29 -4.02 -19.14
CA LEU A 184 6.35 -2.62 -19.57
C LEU A 184 7.10 -1.71 -18.59
N GLY A 185 7.43 -2.21 -17.40
CA GLY A 185 8.20 -1.48 -16.40
C GLY A 185 7.36 -0.86 -15.28
N THR A 186 6.06 -1.09 -15.28
CA THR A 186 5.16 -0.62 -14.21
C THR A 186 5.51 -1.32 -12.89
N PRO A 187 5.76 -0.59 -11.81
CA PRO A 187 5.99 -1.17 -10.49
C PRO A 187 4.80 -2.00 -10.02
N VAL A 188 5.08 -3.15 -9.40
CA VAL A 188 4.07 -4.07 -8.88
C VAL A 188 4.26 -4.20 -7.37
N VAL A 189 3.24 -3.85 -6.63
CA VAL A 189 3.14 -4.12 -5.19
C VAL A 189 2.55 -5.51 -4.99
N VAL A 190 3.36 -6.40 -4.42
CA VAL A 190 2.95 -7.76 -4.04
C VAL A 190 2.51 -7.75 -2.59
N GLY A 191 1.30 -7.23 -2.35
CA GLY A 191 0.82 -6.90 -1.02
C GLY A 191 0.48 -8.11 -0.16
N ALA A 192 1.08 -8.18 1.02
CA ALA A 192 0.73 -9.16 2.05
C ALA A 192 -0.53 -8.74 2.82
N GLY A 193 -0.78 -7.44 2.88
CA GLY A 193 -1.95 -6.84 3.50
C GLY A 193 -3.16 -6.70 2.59
N TYR A 194 -3.04 -6.97 1.30
CA TYR A 194 -4.13 -6.85 0.34
C TYR A 194 -5.08 -8.04 0.40
N PRO A 195 -6.35 -7.84 0.75
CA PRO A 195 -7.37 -8.85 0.57
C PRO A 195 -7.59 -9.08 -0.93
N ASN A 196 -7.96 -10.29 -1.30
CA ASN A 196 -8.28 -10.61 -2.70
C ASN A 196 -9.77 -10.31 -2.98
N VAL A 197 -10.16 -9.05 -2.86
CA VAL A 197 -11.54 -8.56 -2.98
C VAL A 197 -11.64 -7.43 -3.99
N GLY A 198 -12.83 -7.28 -4.58
CA GLY A 198 -13.14 -6.20 -5.51
C GLY A 198 -13.53 -4.89 -4.82
N PRO A 199 -13.75 -3.81 -5.60
CA PRO A 199 -14.18 -2.51 -5.08
C PRO A 199 -15.51 -2.58 -4.30
N ASP A 200 -16.40 -3.46 -4.71
CA ASP A 200 -17.70 -3.71 -4.07
C ASP A 200 -17.62 -4.66 -2.86
N GLY A 201 -16.41 -5.12 -2.49
CA GLY A 201 -16.18 -6.09 -1.44
C GLY A 201 -16.39 -7.55 -1.86
N SER A 202 -16.65 -7.84 -3.13
CA SER A 202 -16.78 -9.20 -3.63
C SER A 202 -15.45 -9.96 -3.52
N GLU A 203 -15.48 -11.15 -2.92
CA GLU A 203 -14.31 -12.03 -2.85
C GLU A 203 -14.08 -12.72 -4.19
N ALA A 204 -12.81 -12.84 -4.58
CA ALA A 204 -12.43 -13.63 -5.74
C ALA A 204 -12.54 -15.14 -5.42
N GLU A 205 -13.05 -15.92 -6.37
CA GLU A 205 -13.11 -17.38 -6.26
C GLU A 205 -11.72 -18.02 -6.40
N GLN A 206 -11.65 -19.32 -6.17
CA GLN A 206 -10.41 -20.08 -6.39
C GLN A 206 -9.98 -19.98 -7.87
N GLY A 207 -8.71 -19.67 -8.10
CA GLY A 207 -8.19 -19.42 -9.45
C GLY A 207 -8.36 -17.99 -9.92
N GLN A 208 -9.09 -17.14 -9.19
CA GLN A 208 -9.33 -15.75 -9.52
C GLN A 208 -8.55 -14.80 -8.62
N PHE A 209 -8.25 -13.61 -9.14
CA PHE A 209 -7.66 -12.54 -8.35
C PHE A 209 -8.07 -11.17 -8.85
N TRP A 210 -8.19 -10.23 -7.90
CA TRP A 210 -8.35 -8.81 -8.17
C TRP A 210 -6.98 -8.13 -8.27
N ALA A 211 -6.86 -7.22 -9.22
CA ALA A 211 -5.73 -6.31 -9.33
C ALA A 211 -6.24 -4.87 -9.48
N TYR A 212 -5.47 -3.94 -8.91
CA TYR A 212 -5.76 -2.51 -8.94
C TYR A 212 -4.60 -1.77 -9.60
N MET A 213 -4.93 -0.73 -10.35
CA MET A 213 -3.95 0.18 -10.94
C MET A 213 -4.20 1.58 -10.41
N SER A 214 -3.21 2.16 -9.77
CA SER A 214 -3.26 3.53 -9.24
C SER A 214 -2.22 4.43 -9.90
N PRO A 215 -2.37 5.74 -9.79
CA PRO A 215 -1.27 6.68 -9.97
C PRO A 215 -0.10 6.38 -9.05
N ASN A 216 0.96 7.16 -9.19
CA ASN A 216 2.16 7.01 -8.36
C ASN A 216 1.85 7.20 -6.86
N VAL A 217 2.29 6.26 -6.04
CA VAL A 217 2.05 6.22 -4.59
C VAL A 217 3.22 6.83 -3.84
N PHE A 218 2.93 7.60 -2.81
CA PHE A 218 3.92 8.11 -1.87
C PHE A 218 3.53 7.78 -0.44
N TYR A 219 4.51 7.81 0.46
CA TYR A 219 4.26 7.65 1.88
C TYR A 219 5.19 8.52 2.73
N TYR A 220 4.71 8.87 3.91
CA TYR A 220 5.49 9.44 5.02
C TYR A 220 5.51 8.42 6.15
N GLN A 221 6.67 8.31 6.79
CA GLN A 221 6.90 7.36 7.86
C GLN A 221 7.53 8.07 9.05
N GLY A 222 6.93 7.92 10.24
CA GLY A 222 7.46 8.45 11.49
C GLY A 222 8.60 7.59 12.04
N THR A 223 9.23 8.07 13.08
CA THR A 223 10.15 7.25 13.90
C THR A 223 9.37 6.22 14.69
N VAL A 224 9.98 5.08 14.98
CA VAL A 224 9.40 4.12 15.92
C VAL A 224 9.33 4.77 17.29
N GLY A 225 8.12 4.80 17.85
CA GLY A 225 7.90 5.10 19.25
C GLY A 225 7.66 3.79 20.00
N SER A 226 8.13 3.71 21.23
CA SER A 226 7.78 2.62 22.12
C SER A 226 7.25 3.21 23.44
N ASP A 227 6.13 2.68 23.90
CA ASP A 227 5.59 2.96 25.20
C ASP A 227 5.59 1.65 26.00
N VAL A 228 6.36 1.67 27.08
CA VAL A 228 6.28 0.63 28.10
C VAL A 228 5.34 1.20 29.15
N GLY A 229 4.07 1.21 28.80
CA GLY A 229 3.04 1.67 29.70
C GLY A 229 3.02 0.77 30.92
N ALA A 230 3.09 1.37 32.08
CA ALA A 230 2.76 0.77 33.34
C ALA A 230 1.26 0.39 33.41
N VAL A 231 0.78 -0.36 32.45
CA VAL A 231 -0.39 -1.23 32.67
C VAL A 231 0.13 -2.51 33.32
N LEU A 232 0.81 -2.30 34.42
CA LEU A 232 0.96 -3.36 35.42
C LEU A 232 -0.46 -3.62 35.92
N ASP A 233 -1.16 -4.54 35.28
CA ASP A 233 -2.32 -5.11 35.97
C ASP A 233 -1.78 -5.87 37.17
N LYS A 234 -1.72 -5.13 38.31
CA LYS A 234 -1.23 -5.66 39.58
C LYS A 234 -1.97 -6.92 40.04
N ARG A 235 -3.11 -7.23 39.43
CA ARG A 235 -3.88 -8.43 39.67
C ARG A 235 -3.38 -9.62 38.85
N LYS A 236 -2.86 -9.36 37.62
CA LYS A 236 -2.36 -10.40 36.71
C LYS A 236 -0.84 -10.48 36.70
N ASN A 237 -0.17 -9.43 37.17
CA ASN A 237 1.30 -9.31 37.12
C ASN A 237 1.82 -9.39 35.69
N ASP A 238 1.18 -8.68 34.74
CA ASP A 238 1.53 -8.64 33.33
C ASP A 238 2.19 -7.30 32.98
N LEU A 239 3.23 -7.35 32.15
CA LEU A 239 3.92 -6.22 31.57
C LEU A 239 3.49 -6.09 30.09
N LEU A 240 2.92 -4.95 29.70
CA LEU A 240 2.57 -4.66 28.32
C LEU A 240 3.54 -3.62 27.75
N ALA A 241 4.27 -4.00 26.70
CA ALA A 241 5.04 -3.08 25.85
C ALA A 241 4.30 -2.88 24.54
N THR A 242 4.30 -1.65 24.02
CA THR A 242 3.70 -1.33 22.72
C THR A 242 4.68 -0.52 21.89
N ALA A 243 5.02 -1.01 20.72
CA ALA A 243 5.73 -0.24 19.70
C ALA A 243 4.74 0.29 18.66
N PHE A 244 4.97 1.50 18.18
CA PHE A 244 4.07 2.13 17.21
C PHE A 244 4.83 3.03 16.23
N ARG A 245 4.22 3.26 15.08
CA ARG A 245 4.71 4.20 14.06
C ARG A 245 3.54 4.82 13.30
N THR A 246 3.62 6.13 13.08
CA THR A 246 2.62 6.87 12.31
C THR A 246 3.00 6.91 10.84
N TYR A 247 2.00 6.79 9.98
CA TYR A 247 2.11 6.85 8.53
C TYR A 247 1.10 7.83 7.94
N VAL A 248 1.43 8.35 6.78
CA VAL A 248 0.50 8.92 5.81
C VAL A 248 0.82 8.27 4.49
N VAL A 249 -0.18 7.76 3.78
CA VAL A 249 -0.01 7.16 2.45
C VAL A 249 -1.05 7.77 1.52
N GLY A 250 -0.62 8.15 0.33
CA GLY A 250 -1.48 8.72 -0.68
C GLY A 250 -0.99 8.43 -2.10
N TYR A 251 -1.84 8.73 -3.06
CA TYR A 251 -1.56 8.72 -4.49
C TYR A 251 -2.20 9.91 -5.15
N ASP A 252 -1.80 10.22 -6.38
CA ASP A 252 -2.34 11.37 -7.11
C ASP A 252 -3.83 11.17 -7.43
N ASP A 253 -4.60 12.28 -7.42
CA ASP A 253 -6.07 12.28 -7.58
C ASP A 253 -6.50 12.10 -9.05
N CYS A 254 -6.02 11.02 -9.67
CA CYS A 254 -6.37 10.67 -11.06
C CYS A 254 -7.15 9.35 -11.16
N GLY A 255 -7.80 8.96 -10.07
CA GLY A 255 -8.59 7.74 -9.99
C GLY A 255 -7.77 6.47 -9.82
N VAL A 256 -8.47 5.39 -9.64
CA VAL A 256 -7.94 4.02 -9.52
C VAL A 256 -8.79 3.11 -10.39
N ALA A 257 -8.18 2.17 -11.12
CA ALA A 257 -8.90 1.13 -11.83
C ALA A 257 -8.77 -0.22 -11.14
N ALA A 258 -9.81 -1.04 -11.20
CA ALA A 258 -9.77 -2.41 -10.73
C ALA A 258 -10.32 -3.38 -11.78
N GLY A 259 -9.79 -4.60 -11.72
CA GLY A 259 -10.31 -5.68 -12.55
C GLY A 259 -10.01 -7.05 -11.96
N ILE A 260 -10.75 -8.05 -12.46
CA ILE A 260 -10.65 -9.43 -12.00
C ILE A 260 -10.13 -10.32 -13.12
N ALA A 261 -9.21 -11.22 -12.80
CA ALA A 261 -8.72 -12.26 -13.71
C ALA A 261 -8.96 -13.65 -13.16
N THR A 262 -8.99 -14.61 -14.07
CA THR A 262 -9.00 -16.04 -13.77
C THR A 262 -7.88 -16.75 -14.50
N VAL A 263 -7.30 -17.75 -13.85
CA VAL A 263 -6.34 -18.69 -14.44
C VAL A 263 -7.06 -20.03 -14.55
N ASP A 264 -7.20 -20.53 -15.77
CA ASP A 264 -7.78 -21.83 -16.08
C ASP A 264 -6.85 -22.99 -15.67
#